data_9349a558e4d12c3949d3510cc6806c53
#
_entry.id   9349a558e4d12c3949d3510cc6806c53
#
_cell.length_a   1.000
_cell.length_b   1.000
_cell.length_c   1.000
_cell.angle_alpha   90.00
_cell.angle_beta   90.00
_cell.angle_gamma   90.00
#
_symmetry.space_group_name_H-M   'P 1'
#
loop_
_entity.id
_entity.type
_entity.pdbx_description
1 polymer ?
#
loop_
_entity_poly.entity_id
_entity_poly.type
_entity_poly.pdbx_seq_one_letter_code
_entity_poly.pdbx_strand_id
1 'polypeptide(L)'
;MKHFLFPSSALCAALLAFSFSVSGQSDDTRAEELLSKVSSQMKQYGSVHANYASKMVDVQSDFQMDQNGEVWIEGDRYHLELGDYVIVCDGSTVWTYEPEMGECYIDDAETIAEDGVDPARMFTIWEEGFKKVWKGELEVDGRKLTQVDLYPMGAEDRSFHTIQCFIDAQLLQVVNLVVKGREGTDVHYIVEDFEGDATVPEGAFSFDKGRYPGTTMIDNRL
;
A
#
# COMPACT_ATOMS: atom_id res chain seq x y z
N MET A 1 -80.32 0.97 -48.01
CA MET A 1 -79.13 1.24 -48.87
C MET A 1 -78.53 2.59 -48.48
N LYS A 2 -77.45 2.61 -47.73
CA LYS A 2 -76.47 3.71 -47.62
C LYS A 2 -75.32 3.18 -46.73
N HIS A 3 -74.21 2.92 -47.36
CA HIS A 3 -72.93 2.54 -46.71
C HIS A 3 -72.40 3.76 -45.99
N PHE A 4 -71.97 3.58 -44.71
CA PHE A 4 -71.11 4.49 -43.99
C PHE A 4 -69.76 3.87 -43.76
N LEU A 5 -68.76 4.44 -44.43
CA LEU A 5 -67.33 4.11 -44.20
C LEU A 5 -66.85 4.87 -42.96
N PHE A 6 -66.21 4.17 -42.01
CA PHE A 6 -65.45 4.78 -40.95
C PHE A 6 -63.94 4.74 -41.33
N PRO A 7 -63.19 5.84 -41.18
CA PRO A 7 -61.77 5.81 -41.40
C PRO A 7 -61.05 5.32 -40.14
N SER A 8 -60.14 4.35 -40.34
CA SER A 8 -59.19 3.85 -39.36
C SER A 8 -58.17 4.92 -39.00
N SER A 9 -58.17 5.42 -37.77
CA SER A 9 -57.14 6.23 -37.22
C SER A 9 -56.03 5.33 -36.66
N ALA A 10 -54.91 5.28 -37.38
CA ALA A 10 -53.71 4.61 -36.91
C ALA A 10 -53.03 5.47 -35.82
N LEU A 11 -53.07 5.01 -34.57
CA LEU A 11 -52.36 5.59 -33.45
C LEU A 11 -50.91 5.04 -33.42
N CYS A 12 -49.97 5.80 -33.98
CA CYS A 12 -48.55 5.51 -33.87
C CYS A 12 -48.08 5.84 -32.47
N ALA A 13 -47.95 4.79 -31.62
CA ALA A 13 -47.28 4.90 -30.32
C ALA A 13 -45.74 4.88 -30.54
N ALA A 14 -45.12 6.07 -30.46
CA ALA A 14 -43.67 6.21 -30.46
C ALA A 14 -43.15 5.75 -29.10
N LEU A 15 -42.60 4.50 -29.03
CA LEU A 15 -41.81 4.00 -27.91
C LEU A 15 -40.46 4.69 -27.95
N LEU A 16 -40.27 5.73 -27.15
CA LEU A 16 -38.97 6.28 -26.80
C LEU A 16 -38.23 5.28 -25.91
N ALA A 17 -37.37 4.44 -26.54
CA ALA A 17 -36.41 3.61 -25.83
C ALA A 17 -35.34 4.54 -25.23
N PHE A 18 -35.46 4.87 -23.95
CA PHE A 18 -34.35 5.44 -23.17
C PHE A 18 -33.31 4.36 -22.98
N SER A 19 -32.32 4.36 -23.85
CA SER A 19 -31.09 3.57 -23.64
C SER A 19 -30.33 4.21 -22.49
N PHE A 20 -30.46 3.67 -21.27
CA PHE A 20 -29.54 3.93 -20.20
C PHE A 20 -28.22 3.30 -20.57
N SER A 21 -27.28 4.10 -21.10
CA SER A 21 -25.89 3.71 -21.18
C SER A 21 -25.38 3.63 -19.74
N VAL A 22 -25.39 2.45 -19.16
CA VAL A 22 -24.57 2.15 -17.97
C VAL A 22 -23.15 2.20 -18.47
N SER A 23 -22.45 3.33 -18.30
CA SER A 23 -21.01 3.41 -18.45
C SER A 23 -20.43 2.55 -17.33
N GLY A 24 -20.19 1.27 -17.61
CA GLY A 24 -19.40 0.41 -16.75
C GLY A 24 -18.00 0.99 -16.71
N GLN A 25 -17.63 1.57 -15.59
CA GLN A 25 -16.27 2.01 -15.31
C GLN A 25 -15.38 0.78 -15.42
N SER A 26 -14.25 0.86 -16.16
CA SER A 26 -13.34 -0.28 -16.26
C SER A 26 -12.76 -0.57 -14.87
N ASP A 27 -12.45 -1.84 -14.59
CA ASP A 27 -11.87 -2.24 -13.31
C ASP A 27 -10.55 -1.51 -13.03
N ASP A 28 -9.75 -1.25 -14.06
CA ASP A 28 -8.51 -0.47 -13.94
C ASP A 28 -8.79 0.98 -13.51
N THR A 29 -9.85 1.63 -14.06
CA THR A 29 -10.25 2.98 -13.65
C THR A 29 -10.73 3.02 -12.20
N ARG A 30 -11.45 1.99 -11.75
CA ARG A 30 -11.92 1.89 -10.35
C ARG A 30 -10.75 1.74 -9.37
N ALA A 31 -9.75 0.92 -9.74
CA ALA A 31 -8.53 0.75 -8.94
C ALA A 31 -7.77 2.08 -8.81
N GLU A 32 -7.58 2.78 -9.93
CA GLU A 32 -6.90 4.08 -9.97
C GLU A 32 -7.60 5.13 -9.10
N GLU A 33 -8.92 5.25 -9.22
CA GLU A 33 -9.70 6.22 -8.44
C GLU A 33 -9.67 5.93 -6.93
N LEU A 34 -9.77 4.66 -6.53
CA LEU A 34 -9.70 4.29 -5.12
C LEU A 34 -8.32 4.62 -4.55
N LEU A 35 -7.25 4.16 -5.22
CA LEU A 35 -5.88 4.40 -4.77
C LEU A 35 -5.52 5.89 -4.76
N SER A 36 -6.01 6.68 -5.73
CA SER A 36 -5.85 8.13 -5.74
C SER A 36 -6.51 8.82 -4.54
N LYS A 37 -7.68 8.33 -4.10
CA LYS A 37 -8.36 8.84 -2.90
C LYS A 37 -7.57 8.50 -1.64
N VAL A 38 -7.06 7.26 -1.54
CA VAL A 38 -6.20 6.84 -0.42
C VAL A 38 -4.94 7.72 -0.36
N SER A 39 -4.23 7.88 -1.49
CA SER A 39 -3.06 8.78 -1.54
C SER A 39 -3.40 10.22 -1.13
N SER A 40 -4.53 10.73 -1.61
CA SER A 40 -4.95 12.10 -1.28
C SER A 40 -5.24 12.26 0.21
N GLN A 41 -5.80 11.23 0.85
CA GLN A 41 -6.01 11.22 2.30
C GLN A 41 -4.69 11.14 3.05
N MET A 42 -3.79 10.25 2.63
CA MET A 42 -2.47 10.09 3.25
C MET A 42 -1.65 11.39 3.21
N LYS A 43 -1.66 12.08 2.08
CA LYS A 43 -0.95 13.38 1.90
C LYS A 43 -1.51 14.54 2.72
N GLN A 44 -2.70 14.39 3.33
CA GLN A 44 -3.24 15.41 4.23
C GLN A 44 -2.66 15.32 5.64
N TYR A 45 -2.14 14.16 6.04
CA TYR A 45 -1.52 13.99 7.34
C TYR A 45 -0.11 14.61 7.36
N GLY A 46 0.16 15.41 8.39
CA GLY A 46 1.49 15.95 8.64
C GLY A 46 2.47 14.88 9.10
N SER A 47 1.94 13.88 9.81
CA SER A 47 2.67 12.71 10.31
C SER A 47 1.76 11.49 10.34
N VAL A 48 2.35 10.30 10.35
CA VAL A 48 1.65 9.02 10.48
C VAL A 48 2.36 8.16 11.50
N HIS A 49 1.58 7.52 12.35
CA HIS A 49 2.02 6.44 13.21
C HIS A 49 1.19 5.20 12.92
N ALA A 50 1.82 4.04 12.82
CA ALA A 50 1.12 2.79 12.67
C ALA A 50 1.84 1.64 13.37
N ASN A 51 1.06 0.79 14.06
CA ASN A 51 1.49 -0.52 14.51
C ASN A 51 1.01 -1.57 13.51
N TYR A 52 1.86 -2.55 13.24
CA TYR A 52 1.53 -3.60 12.29
C TYR A 52 2.09 -4.96 12.73
N ALA A 53 1.38 -6.02 12.36
CA ALA A 53 1.91 -7.37 12.39
C ALA A 53 2.49 -7.71 11.02
N SER A 54 3.67 -8.31 11.00
CA SER A 54 4.30 -8.85 9.80
C SER A 54 4.35 -10.38 9.91
N LYS A 55 3.91 -11.05 8.85
CA LYS A 55 4.00 -12.50 8.74
C LYS A 55 4.70 -12.88 7.44
N MET A 56 5.87 -13.48 7.57
CA MET A 56 6.59 -14.08 6.45
C MET A 56 6.19 -15.56 6.33
N VAL A 57 5.88 -15.99 5.11
CA VAL A 57 5.53 -17.39 4.79
C VAL A 57 6.36 -17.83 3.59
N ASP A 58 7.18 -18.84 3.78
CA ASP A 58 7.83 -19.53 2.67
C ASP A 58 6.93 -20.70 2.25
N VAL A 59 6.29 -20.58 1.09
CA VAL A 59 5.34 -21.57 0.57
C VAL A 59 5.99 -22.90 0.15
N GLN A 60 7.32 -22.95 0.05
CA GLN A 60 8.05 -24.15 -0.36
C GLN A 60 8.49 -25.00 0.85
N SER A 61 8.82 -24.36 1.97
CA SER A 61 9.38 -25.03 3.16
C SER A 61 8.42 -25.06 4.36
N ASP A 62 7.19 -24.55 4.23
CA ASP A 62 6.24 -24.34 5.33
C ASP A 62 6.80 -23.50 6.50
N PHE A 63 7.92 -22.79 6.25
CA PHE A 63 8.51 -21.88 7.24
C PHE A 63 7.63 -20.66 7.40
N GLN A 64 7.36 -20.27 8.64
CA GLN A 64 6.62 -19.06 8.99
C GLN A 64 7.37 -18.30 10.08
N MET A 65 7.36 -16.96 9.97
CA MET A 65 7.91 -16.08 10.98
C MET A 65 6.94 -14.91 11.18
N ASP A 66 6.51 -14.73 12.42
CA ASP A 66 5.62 -13.63 12.81
C ASP A 66 6.44 -12.60 13.61
N GLN A 67 6.27 -11.33 13.27
CA GLN A 67 6.92 -10.19 13.95
C GLN A 67 5.91 -9.06 14.08
N ASN A 68 6.08 -8.22 15.10
CA ASN A 68 5.36 -6.96 15.22
C ASN A 68 6.30 -5.83 14.82
N GLY A 69 5.73 -4.76 14.32
CA GLY A 69 6.46 -3.59 13.92
C GLY A 69 5.70 -2.31 14.25
N GLU A 70 6.45 -1.23 14.23
CA GLU A 70 5.97 0.13 14.42
C GLU A 70 6.60 1.03 13.36
N VAL A 71 5.84 1.99 12.85
CA VAL A 71 6.37 2.97 11.90
C VAL A 71 5.88 4.37 12.25
N TRP A 72 6.82 5.31 12.26
CA TRP A 72 6.58 6.75 12.29
C TRP A 72 7.03 7.36 10.97
N ILE A 73 6.21 8.21 10.36
CA ILE A 73 6.52 8.87 9.09
C ILE A 73 6.16 10.35 9.22
N GLU A 74 7.05 11.23 8.74
CA GLU A 74 6.79 12.66 8.59
C GLU A 74 7.52 13.18 7.34
N GLY A 75 6.80 13.38 6.25
CA GLY A 75 7.39 13.69 4.96
C GLY A 75 8.29 12.55 4.47
N ASP A 76 9.55 12.85 4.19
CA ASP A 76 10.57 11.87 3.75
C ASP A 76 11.34 11.25 4.93
N ARG A 77 10.97 11.57 6.18
CA ARG A 77 11.57 11.00 7.39
C ARG A 77 10.76 9.84 7.90
N TYR A 78 11.43 8.82 8.37
CA TYR A 78 10.75 7.68 8.99
C TYR A 78 11.60 6.99 10.05
N HIS A 79 10.92 6.35 10.97
CA HIS A 79 11.46 5.39 11.93
C HIS A 79 10.60 4.13 11.85
N LEU A 80 11.22 3.03 11.48
CA LEU A 80 10.56 1.75 11.34
C LEU A 80 11.23 0.73 12.25
N GLU A 81 10.44 0.06 13.06
CA GLU A 81 10.85 -1.10 13.85
C GLU A 81 10.16 -2.35 13.30
N LEU A 82 10.91 -3.44 13.18
CA LEU A 82 10.41 -4.76 12.76
C LEU A 82 11.12 -5.84 13.58
N GLY A 83 10.45 -6.35 14.60
CA GLY A 83 11.11 -7.15 15.63
C GLY A 83 12.20 -6.32 16.30
N ASP A 84 13.43 -6.81 16.24
CA ASP A 84 14.61 -6.12 16.79
C ASP A 84 15.36 -5.25 15.76
N TYR A 85 14.95 -5.30 14.47
CA TYR A 85 15.52 -4.46 13.42
C TYR A 85 14.99 -3.04 13.53
N VAL A 86 15.85 -2.06 13.32
CA VAL A 86 15.48 -0.65 13.36
C VAL A 86 16.02 0.06 12.13
N ILE A 87 15.15 0.75 11.41
CA ILE A 87 15.52 1.57 10.24
C ILE A 87 15.07 3.00 10.52
N VAL A 88 16.03 3.93 10.51
CA VAL A 88 15.76 5.36 10.73
C VAL A 88 16.20 6.14 9.51
N CYS A 89 15.39 7.08 9.06
CA CYS A 89 15.71 8.03 8.01
C CYS A 89 15.45 9.46 8.47
N ASP A 90 16.42 10.34 8.32
CA ASP A 90 16.27 11.76 8.62
C ASP A 90 15.85 12.61 7.40
N GLY A 91 15.55 11.93 6.27
CA GLY A 91 15.24 12.54 4.98
C GLY A 91 16.43 12.60 4.01
N SER A 92 17.64 12.29 4.47
CA SER A 92 18.85 12.26 3.64
C SER A 92 19.71 11.03 3.89
N THR A 93 19.77 10.58 5.11
CA THR A 93 20.57 9.43 5.55
C THR A 93 19.66 8.36 6.14
N VAL A 94 19.92 7.11 5.81
CA VAL A 94 19.26 5.93 6.37
C VAL A 94 20.26 5.18 7.26
N TRP A 95 19.81 4.85 8.47
CA TRP A 95 20.51 3.94 9.39
C TRP A 95 19.70 2.66 9.49
N THR A 96 20.33 1.53 9.13
CA THR A 96 19.74 0.19 9.27
C THR A 96 20.50 -0.58 10.34
N TYR A 97 19.89 -0.77 11.49
CA TYR A 97 20.45 -1.55 12.59
C TYR A 97 20.03 -3.01 12.49
N GLU A 98 21.05 -3.89 12.44
CA GLU A 98 20.89 -5.35 12.44
C GLU A 98 21.38 -5.93 13.76
N PRO A 99 20.50 -6.32 14.67
CA PRO A 99 20.85 -6.75 16.03
C PRO A 99 21.67 -8.05 16.05
N GLU A 100 21.38 -8.98 15.14
CA GLU A 100 22.07 -10.26 15.07
C GLU A 100 23.57 -10.11 14.74
N MET A 101 23.92 -9.11 13.94
CA MET A 101 25.30 -8.78 13.57
C MET A 101 25.92 -7.75 14.50
N GLY A 102 25.10 -7.00 15.22
CA GLY A 102 25.57 -5.86 16.03
C GLY A 102 26.12 -4.74 15.14
N GLU A 103 25.57 -4.58 13.96
CA GLU A 103 26.01 -3.62 12.94
C GLU A 103 24.91 -2.61 12.64
N CYS A 104 25.33 -1.40 12.26
CA CYS A 104 24.44 -0.36 11.75
C CYS A 104 25.02 0.18 10.45
N TYR A 105 24.32 -0.06 9.36
CA TYR A 105 24.65 0.44 8.04
C TYR A 105 24.15 1.85 7.88
N ILE A 106 24.93 2.69 7.22
CA ILE A 106 24.62 4.10 6.95
C ILE A 106 24.67 4.29 5.44
N ASP A 107 23.53 4.62 4.85
CA ASP A 107 23.35 4.77 3.41
C ASP A 107 22.71 6.12 3.08
N ASP A 108 22.83 6.53 1.82
CA ASP A 108 22.06 7.67 1.31
C ASP A 108 20.59 7.24 1.08
N ALA A 109 19.65 8.05 1.52
CA ALA A 109 18.22 7.75 1.38
C ALA A 109 17.79 7.59 -0.10
N GLU A 110 18.42 8.33 -1.01
CA GLU A 110 18.16 8.23 -2.45
C GLU A 110 18.52 6.84 -3.00
N THR A 111 19.67 6.29 -2.58
CA THR A 111 20.12 4.94 -2.99
C THR A 111 19.16 3.85 -2.48
N ILE A 112 18.74 3.92 -1.22
CA ILE A 112 17.80 2.94 -0.65
C ILE A 112 16.45 3.00 -1.34
N ALA A 113 15.96 4.18 -1.71
CA ALA A 113 14.70 4.36 -2.41
C ALA A 113 14.71 3.78 -3.83
N GLU A 114 15.87 3.74 -4.51
CA GLU A 114 16.01 3.12 -5.84
C GLU A 114 15.97 1.60 -5.78
N ASP A 115 16.59 0.99 -4.75
CA ASP A 115 16.78 -0.46 -4.66
C ASP A 115 15.60 -1.19 -4.00
N GLY A 116 14.76 -0.53 -3.23
CA GLY A 116 13.75 -1.16 -2.38
C GLY A 116 12.38 -0.52 -2.34
N VAL A 117 11.62 -0.92 -1.31
CA VAL A 117 10.37 -0.28 -0.92
C VAL A 117 10.72 0.79 0.12
N ASP A 118 10.62 2.05 -0.28
CA ASP A 118 10.81 3.18 0.62
C ASP A 118 9.70 3.19 1.70
N PRO A 119 10.04 3.04 3.00
CA PRO A 119 9.05 3.07 4.08
C PRO A 119 8.25 4.39 4.14
N ALA A 120 8.84 5.51 3.76
CA ALA A 120 8.12 6.78 3.69
C ALA A 120 6.99 6.76 2.65
N ARG A 121 7.11 5.92 1.64
CA ARG A 121 6.14 5.77 0.54
C ARG A 121 5.27 4.51 0.66
N MET A 122 5.40 3.72 1.73
CA MET A 122 4.65 2.46 1.84
C MET A 122 3.13 2.64 1.71
N PHE A 123 2.59 3.77 2.13
CA PHE A 123 1.17 4.10 2.01
C PHE A 123 0.79 4.84 0.70
N THR A 124 1.74 5.02 -0.21
CA THR A 124 1.54 5.65 -1.53
C THR A 124 2.32 4.93 -2.64
N ILE A 125 2.86 3.74 -2.36
CA ILE A 125 3.73 2.95 -3.24
C ILE A 125 3.14 2.73 -4.65
N TRP A 126 1.81 2.70 -4.76
CA TRP A 126 1.10 2.49 -6.02
C TRP A 126 1.09 3.70 -6.96
N GLU A 127 1.57 4.87 -6.54
CA GLU A 127 1.50 6.08 -7.37
C GLU A 127 2.35 5.94 -8.63
N GLU A 128 3.50 5.30 -8.54
CA GLU A 128 4.45 5.14 -9.64
C GLU A 128 4.91 3.69 -9.80
N GLY A 129 5.23 3.30 -11.02
CA GLY A 129 5.91 2.04 -11.30
C GLY A 129 5.04 0.78 -11.23
N PHE A 130 3.71 0.89 -11.11
CA PHE A 130 2.81 -0.26 -11.03
C PHE A 130 1.62 -0.18 -11.97
N LYS A 131 1.30 -1.32 -12.60
CA LYS A 131 -0.01 -1.57 -13.17
C LYS A 131 -0.96 -1.97 -12.04
N LYS A 132 -2.09 -1.29 -11.92
CA LYS A 132 -3.11 -1.47 -10.87
C LYS A 132 -4.27 -2.29 -11.43
N VAL A 133 -4.67 -3.34 -10.74
CA VAL A 133 -5.75 -4.23 -11.18
C VAL A 133 -6.76 -4.42 -10.05
N TRP A 134 -7.99 -4.03 -10.28
CA TRP A 134 -9.10 -4.27 -9.37
C TRP A 134 -9.42 -5.77 -9.31
N LYS A 135 -9.45 -6.35 -8.13
CA LYS A 135 -9.74 -7.78 -7.92
C LYS A 135 -11.15 -8.02 -7.37
N GLY A 136 -11.75 -7.02 -6.77
CA GLY A 136 -13.08 -7.11 -6.22
C GLY A 136 -13.16 -6.68 -4.77
N GLU A 137 -14.34 -6.90 -4.19
CA GLU A 137 -14.62 -6.67 -2.78
C GLU A 137 -14.71 -8.01 -2.06
N LEU A 138 -14.25 -8.05 -0.82
CA LEU A 138 -14.29 -9.23 0.05
C LEU A 138 -14.58 -8.80 1.48
N GLU A 139 -15.00 -9.75 2.30
CA GLU A 139 -15.21 -9.54 3.73
C GLU A 139 -14.13 -10.27 4.52
N VAL A 140 -13.43 -9.54 5.38
CA VAL A 140 -12.40 -10.09 6.28
C VAL A 140 -12.73 -9.61 7.69
N ASP A 141 -12.95 -10.52 8.61
CA ASP A 141 -13.25 -10.23 10.03
C ASP A 141 -14.40 -9.22 10.22
N GLY A 142 -15.45 -9.33 9.36
CA GLY A 142 -16.61 -8.44 9.37
C GLY A 142 -16.37 -7.06 8.76
N ARG A 143 -15.19 -6.81 8.17
CA ARG A 143 -14.86 -5.59 7.42
C ARG A 143 -14.99 -5.82 5.92
N LYS A 144 -15.64 -4.92 5.22
CA LYS A 144 -15.71 -4.94 3.76
C LYS A 144 -14.47 -4.25 3.19
N LEU A 145 -13.61 -5.03 2.56
CA LEU A 145 -12.37 -4.56 1.97
C LEU A 145 -12.42 -4.64 0.44
N THR A 146 -11.67 -3.79 -0.21
CA THR A 146 -11.42 -3.84 -1.65
C THR A 146 -10.00 -4.34 -1.89
N GLN A 147 -9.85 -5.38 -2.71
CA GLN A 147 -8.53 -5.84 -3.14
C GLN A 147 -8.14 -5.18 -4.46
N VAL A 148 -6.95 -4.59 -4.46
CA VAL A 148 -6.26 -4.10 -5.66
C VAL A 148 -4.88 -4.75 -5.71
N ASP A 149 -4.57 -5.40 -6.83
CA ASP A 149 -3.25 -5.97 -7.07
C ASP A 149 -2.38 -4.98 -7.86
N LEU A 150 -1.15 -4.83 -7.41
CA LEU A 150 -0.12 -4.00 -8.04
C LEU A 150 0.92 -4.89 -8.70
N TYR A 151 1.10 -4.74 -9.99
CA TYR A 151 2.12 -5.46 -10.77
C TYR A 151 3.22 -4.48 -11.16
N PRO A 152 4.48 -4.68 -10.71
CA PRO A 152 5.56 -3.75 -11.02
C PRO A 152 5.83 -3.69 -12.52
N MET A 153 5.99 -2.48 -13.05
CA MET A 153 6.41 -2.24 -14.42
C MET A 153 7.94 -2.18 -14.48
N GLY A 154 8.57 -2.85 -15.44
CA GLY A 154 10.04 -2.94 -15.53
C GLY A 154 10.66 -3.85 -14.46
N ALA A 155 10.00 -4.93 -14.13
CA ALA A 155 10.16 -5.70 -12.90
C ALA A 155 11.27 -6.79 -12.92
N GLU A 156 12.18 -6.83 -13.88
CA GLU A 156 13.12 -7.95 -14.02
C GLU A 156 14.05 -8.10 -12.80
N ASP A 157 14.38 -7.00 -12.13
CA ASP A 157 15.32 -6.94 -11.02
C ASP A 157 14.65 -6.92 -9.62
N ARG A 158 13.31 -6.89 -9.53
CA ARG A 158 12.63 -6.85 -8.23
C ARG A 158 12.49 -8.25 -7.63
N SER A 159 12.68 -8.38 -6.31
CA SER A 159 12.51 -9.63 -5.55
C SER A 159 11.06 -10.13 -5.48
N PHE A 160 10.09 -9.29 -5.81
CA PHE A 160 8.66 -9.60 -5.79
C PHE A 160 8.02 -9.41 -7.19
N HIS A 161 6.85 -10.04 -7.39
CA HIS A 161 6.09 -9.94 -8.65
C HIS A 161 4.72 -9.29 -8.50
N THR A 162 4.17 -9.21 -7.29
CA THR A 162 2.84 -8.64 -7.02
C THR A 162 2.80 -8.10 -5.60
N ILE A 163 2.14 -6.95 -5.41
CA ILE A 163 1.70 -6.49 -4.09
C ILE A 163 0.18 -6.51 -4.11
N GLN A 164 -0.45 -7.20 -3.17
CA GLN A 164 -1.89 -7.21 -2.99
C GLN A 164 -2.24 -6.20 -1.89
N CYS A 165 -3.02 -5.18 -2.23
CA CYS A 165 -3.48 -4.17 -1.30
C CYS A 165 -4.93 -4.46 -0.90
N PHE A 166 -5.20 -4.55 0.39
CA PHE A 166 -6.54 -4.68 0.94
C PHE A 166 -6.93 -3.37 1.62
N ILE A 167 -7.93 -2.71 1.07
CA ILE A 167 -8.27 -1.33 1.37
C ILE A 167 -9.66 -1.25 1.98
N ASP A 168 -9.78 -0.60 3.13
CA ASP A 168 -11.05 -0.12 3.64
C ASP A 168 -11.42 1.15 2.87
N ALA A 169 -12.37 1.02 1.93
CA ALA A 169 -12.78 2.13 1.08
C ALA A 169 -13.61 3.20 1.81
N GLN A 170 -14.12 2.91 3.01
CA GLN A 170 -14.84 3.89 3.83
C GLN A 170 -13.87 4.77 4.62
N LEU A 171 -12.80 4.15 5.15
CA LEU A 171 -11.76 4.85 5.91
C LEU A 171 -10.67 5.41 4.99
N LEU A 172 -10.63 5.00 3.71
CA LEU A 172 -9.56 5.29 2.76
C LEU A 172 -8.18 4.88 3.30
N GLN A 173 -8.12 3.69 3.91
CA GLN A 173 -6.92 3.15 4.54
C GLN A 173 -6.57 1.79 3.97
N VAL A 174 -5.28 1.55 3.75
CA VAL A 174 -4.75 0.22 3.53
C VAL A 174 -4.67 -0.48 4.88
N VAL A 175 -5.36 -1.62 5.01
CA VAL A 175 -5.40 -2.40 6.25
C VAL A 175 -4.54 -3.65 6.17
N ASN A 176 -4.21 -4.13 4.96
CA ASN A 176 -3.33 -5.25 4.76
C ASN A 176 -2.60 -5.11 3.42
N LEU A 177 -1.31 -5.45 3.41
CA LEU A 177 -0.48 -5.59 2.21
C LEU A 177 0.09 -7.01 2.18
N VAL A 178 0.06 -7.66 1.03
CA VAL A 178 0.75 -8.93 0.83
C VAL A 178 1.74 -8.79 -0.31
N VAL A 179 3.03 -8.86 0.01
CA VAL A 179 4.11 -8.85 -0.99
C VAL A 179 4.37 -10.29 -1.41
N LYS A 180 4.14 -10.60 -2.68
CA LYS A 180 4.35 -11.92 -3.28
C LYS A 180 5.76 -12.01 -3.86
N GLY A 181 6.64 -12.71 -3.18
CA GLY A 181 8.03 -12.89 -3.60
C GLY A 181 8.19 -13.86 -4.77
N ARG A 182 9.20 -13.65 -5.60
CA ARG A 182 9.48 -14.52 -6.77
C ARG A 182 10.01 -15.89 -6.37
N GLU A 183 10.68 -15.98 -5.24
CA GLU A 183 11.25 -17.21 -4.72
C GLU A 183 10.29 -18.02 -3.84
N GLY A 184 9.02 -17.61 -3.79
CA GLY A 184 7.98 -18.29 -3.01
C GLY A 184 7.86 -17.81 -1.58
N THR A 185 8.51 -16.71 -1.21
CA THR A 185 8.33 -16.09 0.10
C THR A 185 7.29 -14.99 -0.01
N ASP A 186 6.20 -15.12 0.74
CA ASP A 186 5.16 -14.10 0.86
C ASP A 186 5.33 -13.36 2.19
N VAL A 187 5.20 -12.03 2.16
CA VAL A 187 5.21 -11.21 3.37
C VAL A 187 3.89 -10.47 3.50
N HIS A 188 3.20 -10.71 4.60
CA HIS A 188 1.95 -10.04 4.95
C HIS A 188 2.25 -8.93 5.96
N TYR A 189 1.70 -7.74 5.73
CA TYR A 189 1.73 -6.63 6.66
C TYR A 189 0.28 -6.27 7.00
N ILE A 190 -0.12 -6.46 8.24
CA ILE A 190 -1.46 -6.20 8.74
C ILE A 190 -1.39 -4.98 9.66
N VAL A 191 -2.02 -3.88 9.25
CA VAL A 191 -2.09 -2.66 10.07
C VAL A 191 -3.07 -2.90 11.22
N GLU A 192 -2.57 -2.85 12.45
CA GLU A 192 -3.35 -3.06 13.67
C GLU A 192 -3.91 -1.75 14.20
N ASP A 193 -3.05 -0.72 14.28
CA ASP A 193 -3.41 0.64 14.66
C ASP A 193 -2.86 1.64 13.65
N PHE A 194 -3.61 2.70 13.39
CA PHE A 194 -3.23 3.78 12.50
C PHE A 194 -3.68 5.13 13.04
N GLU A 195 -2.75 6.06 13.17
CA GLU A 195 -2.99 7.43 13.62
C GLU A 195 -2.37 8.43 12.63
N GLY A 196 -3.25 9.21 11.96
CA GLY A 196 -2.82 10.38 11.18
C GLY A 196 -2.65 11.59 12.08
N ASP A 197 -1.73 12.50 11.72
CA ASP A 197 -1.34 13.68 12.52
C ASP A 197 -0.88 13.31 13.96
N ALA A 198 -0.26 12.13 14.10
CA ALA A 198 0.27 11.64 15.37
C ALA A 198 1.38 12.55 15.90
N THR A 199 1.49 12.68 17.21
CA THR A 199 2.56 13.44 17.83
C THR A 199 3.88 12.68 17.76
N VAL A 200 4.79 13.08 16.87
CA VAL A 200 6.08 12.44 16.68
C VAL A 200 6.95 12.61 17.93
N PRO A 201 7.52 11.53 18.49
CA PRO A 201 8.45 11.61 19.61
C PRO A 201 9.71 12.41 19.26
N GLU A 202 10.25 13.14 20.24
CA GLU A 202 11.51 13.86 20.07
C GLU A 202 12.64 12.86 19.73
N GLY A 203 13.39 13.18 18.67
CA GLY A 203 14.50 12.33 18.21
C GLY A 203 14.08 11.07 17.44
N ALA A 204 12.78 10.88 17.11
CA ALA A 204 12.30 9.71 16.39
C ALA A 204 13.07 9.44 15.09
N PHE A 205 13.45 10.48 14.36
CA PHE A 205 14.14 10.39 13.07
C PHE A 205 15.67 10.55 13.19
N SER A 206 16.23 10.10 14.30
CA SER A 206 17.68 10.13 14.54
C SER A 206 18.13 8.82 15.15
N PHE A 207 19.12 8.17 14.55
CA PHE A 207 19.68 6.94 15.12
C PHE A 207 20.53 7.28 16.37
N ASP A 208 20.06 6.85 17.54
CA ASP A 208 20.77 7.02 18.78
C ASP A 208 21.65 5.79 19.08
N LYS A 209 22.94 5.88 18.74
CA LYS A 209 23.91 4.83 19.06
C LYS A 209 23.97 4.49 20.56
N GLY A 210 23.60 5.43 21.44
CA GLY A 210 23.59 5.19 22.89
C GLY A 210 22.57 4.13 23.33
N ARG A 211 21.51 3.96 22.56
CA ARG A 211 20.50 2.89 22.77
C ARG A 211 21.01 1.51 22.35
N TYR A 212 22.06 1.45 21.50
CA TYR A 212 22.61 0.22 20.93
C TYR A 212 24.10 0.12 21.22
N PRO A 213 24.53 -0.10 22.48
CA PRO A 213 25.94 -0.09 22.86
C PRO A 213 26.68 -1.27 22.21
N GLY A 214 27.88 -1.00 21.71
CA GLY A 214 28.71 -2.02 21.04
C GLY A 214 28.49 -2.13 19.53
N THR A 215 27.51 -1.39 18.96
CA THR A 215 27.22 -1.40 17.52
C THR A 215 28.41 -0.92 16.70
N THR A 216 28.78 -1.69 15.68
CA THR A 216 29.73 -1.29 14.64
C THR A 216 29.00 -0.44 13.60
N MET A 217 29.48 0.76 13.34
CA MET A 217 28.91 1.65 12.31
C MET A 217 29.64 1.41 10.99
N ILE A 218 28.88 1.09 9.93
CA ILE A 218 29.40 0.85 8.58
C ILE A 218 28.81 1.93 7.66
N ASP A 219 29.65 2.86 7.24
CA ASP A 219 29.24 3.96 6.35
C ASP A 219 29.47 3.58 4.90
N ASN A 220 28.40 3.38 4.14
CA ASN A 220 28.41 3.02 2.73
C ASN A 220 28.29 4.23 1.80
N ARG A 221 28.11 5.43 2.34
CA ARG A 221 28.01 6.65 1.54
C ARG A 221 29.40 7.01 0.98
N LEU A 222 29.51 7.23 -0.31
CA LEU A 222 30.75 7.58 -1.04
C LEU A 222 30.79 9.02 -1.47
#